data_c0fbf6ad1f9c6b97db655750272c0641
#
_entry.id   c0fbf6ad1f9c6b97db655750272c0641
#
_cell.length_a   1.000
_cell.length_b   1.000
_cell.length_c   1.000
_cell.angle_alpha   90.00
_cell.angle_beta   90.00
_cell.angle_gamma   90.00
#
_symmetry.space_group_name_H-M   'P 1'
#
loop_
_entity.id
_entity.type
_entity.pdbx_description
1 polymer ?
#
loop_
_entity_poly.entity_id
_entity_poly.type
_entity_poly.pdbx_seq_one_letter_code
_entity_poly.pdbx_strand_id
1 'polypeptide(L)'
;MKNSFVILVGFLLTAVLLTNMFCYQVRYDQVAVQTTFDKADDTSIRETPGLKWRWPWPVNKVALYPKRLQVLEDKIEELQTSDGKSVIVKTYLTWRIANPLDFYITLKDPAEANRQLSSRLREVRGLISNYRFDELVNTDRSRLKLTQIEQQASAMLNEALTEAGYGITIESVGIHKVVLPESTTEKVFETMIAAREQLAENALQEGQAQASAIRSEAASARERILAFAERKAQEIRSLGDREAAQQYANFAQDEEFAIFLRKIEALRKMLDHNTTFVLSADSLGILDWFQNDPAEPETPSSLQAPR
;
A
#
# COMPACT_ATOMS: atom_id res chain seq x y z
N MET A 1 83.66 -27.84 -21.06
CA MET A 1 82.19 -28.03 -21.03
C MET A 1 81.41 -27.10 -20.09
N LYS A 2 81.90 -26.79 -18.86
CA LYS A 2 81.27 -25.87 -17.97
C LYS A 2 81.08 -24.39 -18.49
N ASN A 3 82.15 -23.89 -19.16
CA ASN A 3 82.13 -22.52 -19.66
C ASN A 3 81.17 -22.33 -20.88
N SER A 4 81.05 -23.32 -21.74
CA SER A 4 80.15 -23.29 -22.90
C SER A 4 78.67 -23.29 -22.45
N PHE A 5 78.36 -24.01 -21.37
CA PHE A 5 76.98 -24.01 -20.83
C PHE A 5 76.62 -22.63 -20.17
N VAL A 6 77.55 -22.03 -19.47
CA VAL A 6 77.36 -20.69 -18.90
C VAL A 6 77.15 -19.63 -20.02
N ILE A 7 77.92 -19.69 -21.04
CA ILE A 7 77.78 -18.77 -22.19
C ILE A 7 76.44 -18.99 -22.93
N LEU A 8 76.01 -20.25 -23.09
CA LEU A 8 74.68 -20.54 -23.69
C LEU A 8 73.52 -20.02 -22.83
N VAL A 9 73.56 -20.20 -21.49
CA VAL A 9 72.56 -19.67 -20.59
C VAL A 9 72.57 -18.14 -20.61
N GLY A 10 73.75 -17.50 -20.63
CA GLY A 10 73.89 -16.05 -20.75
C GLY A 10 73.29 -15.52 -22.02
N PHE A 11 73.54 -16.19 -23.17
CA PHE A 11 72.95 -15.82 -24.46
C PHE A 11 71.43 -15.98 -24.48
N LEU A 12 70.91 -17.07 -23.91
CA LEU A 12 69.45 -17.30 -23.80
C LEU A 12 68.78 -16.23 -22.94
N LEU A 13 69.34 -15.89 -21.79
CA LEU A 13 68.85 -14.80 -20.94
C LEU A 13 68.85 -13.45 -21.67
N THR A 14 69.94 -13.13 -22.39
CA THR A 14 70.04 -11.91 -23.20
C THR A 14 68.99 -11.88 -24.30
N ALA A 15 68.76 -13.01 -24.98
CA ALA A 15 67.74 -13.13 -26.03
C ALA A 15 66.32 -12.92 -25.48
N VAL A 16 66.01 -13.48 -24.31
CA VAL A 16 64.73 -13.27 -23.63
C VAL A 16 64.56 -11.79 -23.24
N LEU A 17 65.60 -11.14 -22.69
CA LEU A 17 65.56 -9.72 -22.35
C LEU A 17 65.36 -8.84 -23.59
N LEU A 18 66.05 -9.12 -24.68
CA LEU A 18 65.86 -8.40 -25.93
C LEU A 18 64.44 -8.58 -26.50
N THR A 19 63.91 -9.82 -26.48
CA THR A 19 62.53 -10.06 -26.93
C THR A 19 61.52 -9.26 -26.10
N ASN A 20 61.69 -9.20 -24.81
CA ASN A 20 60.82 -8.40 -23.91
C ASN A 20 60.94 -6.88 -24.15
N MET A 21 62.13 -6.44 -24.57
CA MET A 21 62.41 -5.03 -24.85
C MET A 21 61.80 -4.55 -26.17
N PHE A 22 61.78 -5.42 -27.20
CA PHE A 22 61.32 -5.08 -28.54
C PHE A 22 59.94 -5.55 -28.91
N CYS A 23 59.32 -6.46 -28.11
CA CYS A 23 58.00 -6.99 -28.37
C CYS A 23 57.02 -6.65 -27.23
N TYR A 24 55.75 -6.47 -27.59
CA TYR A 24 54.63 -6.39 -26.64
C TYR A 24 53.45 -7.17 -27.18
N GLN A 25 52.63 -7.68 -26.31
CA GLN A 25 51.43 -8.44 -26.64
C GLN A 25 50.19 -7.60 -26.50
N VAL A 26 49.36 -7.54 -27.54
CA VAL A 26 48.02 -6.96 -27.50
C VAL A 26 47.04 -8.11 -27.28
N ARG A 27 46.28 -8.04 -26.20
CA ARG A 27 45.25 -9.03 -25.89
C ARG A 27 43.99 -8.74 -26.70
N TYR A 28 43.14 -9.73 -26.87
CA TYR A 28 41.88 -9.64 -27.60
C TYR A 28 40.96 -8.58 -27.06
N ASP A 29 40.96 -8.37 -25.73
CA ASP A 29 40.12 -7.43 -24.98
C ASP A 29 40.74 -6.03 -24.81
N GLN A 30 41.85 -5.74 -25.49
CA GLN A 30 42.60 -4.51 -25.37
C GLN A 30 42.88 -3.90 -26.73
N VAL A 31 43.07 -2.59 -26.74
CA VAL A 31 43.65 -1.83 -27.85
C VAL A 31 44.92 -1.16 -27.38
N ALA A 32 45.93 -1.18 -28.23
CA ALA A 32 47.20 -0.50 -27.96
C ALA A 32 47.28 0.80 -28.74
N VAL A 33 47.73 1.86 -28.06
CA VAL A 33 48.17 3.11 -28.71
C VAL A 33 49.68 3.16 -28.58
N GLN A 34 50.37 2.99 -29.75
CA GLN A 34 51.82 3.04 -29.84
C GLN A 34 52.25 4.41 -30.31
N THR A 35 52.86 5.20 -29.45
CA THR A 35 53.34 6.53 -29.77
C THR A 35 54.85 6.50 -30.12
N THR A 36 55.28 7.35 -31.01
CA THR A 36 56.70 7.49 -31.39
C THR A 36 57.15 8.91 -30.99
N PHE A 37 58.14 9.03 -30.08
CA PHE A 37 58.59 10.27 -29.48
C PHE A 37 57.42 11.12 -28.88
N ASP A 38 56.51 10.45 -28.20
CA ASP A 38 55.29 11.03 -27.61
C ASP A 38 54.30 11.65 -28.63
N LYS A 39 54.51 11.45 -29.93
CA LYS A 39 53.56 11.81 -30.98
C LYS A 39 52.57 10.63 -31.19
N ALA A 40 51.31 10.95 -31.16
CA ALA A 40 50.21 10.01 -31.44
C ALA A 40 49.51 10.46 -32.73
N ASP A 41 49.42 9.60 -33.70
CA ASP A 41 48.70 9.79 -34.95
C ASP A 41 47.70 8.67 -35.17
N ASP A 42 46.80 8.78 -36.15
CA ASP A 42 45.78 7.76 -36.45
C ASP A 42 46.42 6.39 -36.74
N THR A 43 47.66 6.36 -37.24
CA THR A 43 48.44 5.15 -37.47
C THR A 43 48.94 4.50 -36.16
N SER A 44 48.85 5.20 -35.04
CA SER A 44 49.32 4.71 -33.73
C SER A 44 48.41 3.67 -33.10
N ILE A 45 47.17 3.51 -33.58
CA ILE A 45 46.20 2.55 -33.05
C ILE A 45 46.50 1.14 -33.55
N ARG A 46 46.64 0.21 -32.63
CA ARG A 46 46.84 -1.22 -32.90
C ARG A 46 45.69 -2.03 -32.30
N GLU A 47 44.71 -2.37 -33.13
CA GLU A 47 43.52 -3.11 -32.69
C GLU A 47 43.64 -4.61 -32.81
N THR A 48 44.55 -5.08 -33.74
CA THR A 48 44.71 -6.51 -33.99
C THR A 48 45.46 -7.18 -32.84
N PRO A 49 44.88 -8.25 -32.23
CA PRO A 49 45.54 -9.00 -31.18
C PRO A 49 46.80 -9.70 -31.70
N GLY A 50 47.74 -9.95 -30.82
CA GLY A 50 48.97 -10.70 -31.12
C GLY A 50 50.22 -10.00 -30.66
N LEU A 51 51.38 -10.58 -31.08
CA LEU A 51 52.69 -10.03 -30.77
C LEU A 51 52.97 -8.88 -31.74
N LYS A 52 53.34 -7.74 -31.22
CA LYS A 52 53.69 -6.53 -31.99
C LYS A 52 55.10 -6.10 -31.67
N TRP A 53 55.75 -5.48 -32.67
CA TRP A 53 57.08 -4.93 -32.55
C TRP A 53 57.03 -3.49 -32.06
N ARG A 54 57.94 -3.10 -31.15
CA ARG A 54 58.16 -1.72 -30.71
C ARG A 54 59.65 -1.44 -30.61
N TRP A 55 60.05 -0.19 -30.84
CA TRP A 55 61.36 0.27 -30.44
C TRP A 55 61.44 0.50 -28.92
N PRO A 56 62.61 0.22 -28.33
CA PRO A 56 62.76 0.43 -26.87
C PRO A 56 62.59 1.89 -26.50
N TRP A 57 62.17 2.07 -25.23
CA TRP A 57 62.17 3.40 -24.65
C TRP A 57 63.54 4.08 -24.85
N PRO A 58 63.61 5.41 -25.23
CA PRO A 58 62.52 6.42 -25.25
C PRO A 58 61.77 6.57 -26.58
N VAL A 59 62.07 5.78 -27.62
CA VAL A 59 61.50 5.96 -28.96
C VAL A 59 60.00 5.66 -28.98
N ASN A 60 59.59 4.44 -28.54
CA ASN A 60 58.18 4.10 -28.54
C ASN A 60 57.65 3.88 -27.13
N LYS A 61 56.47 4.45 -26.86
CA LYS A 61 55.66 4.16 -25.70
C LYS A 61 54.39 3.47 -26.15
N VAL A 62 53.92 2.51 -25.37
CA VAL A 62 52.68 1.75 -25.65
C VAL A 62 51.77 1.86 -24.46
N ALA A 63 50.58 2.41 -24.68
CA ALA A 63 49.50 2.41 -23.75
C ALA A 63 48.46 1.37 -24.15
N LEU A 64 48.05 0.52 -23.21
CA LEU A 64 47.06 -0.54 -23.41
C LEU A 64 45.73 -0.15 -22.74
N TYR A 65 44.67 -0.11 -23.50
CA TYR A 65 43.35 0.25 -23.04
C TYR A 65 42.35 -0.90 -23.20
N PRO A 66 41.50 -1.13 -22.20
CA PRO A 66 40.45 -2.15 -22.30
C PRO A 66 39.37 -1.74 -23.31
N LYS A 67 38.96 -2.68 -24.18
CA LYS A 67 37.79 -2.51 -25.07
C LYS A 67 36.46 -2.78 -24.37
N ARG A 68 36.51 -3.44 -23.18
CA ARG A 68 35.34 -3.86 -22.44
C ARG A 68 34.64 -2.65 -21.82
N LEU A 69 33.31 -2.79 -21.66
CA LEU A 69 32.52 -1.86 -20.86
C LEU A 69 33.07 -1.78 -19.43
N GLN A 70 33.21 -0.57 -18.96
CA GLN A 70 33.58 -0.28 -17.59
C GLN A 70 32.38 0.31 -16.88
N VAL A 71 32.22 -0.01 -15.60
CA VAL A 71 31.17 0.51 -14.73
C VAL A 71 31.79 1.49 -13.77
N LEU A 72 31.22 2.66 -13.70
CA LEU A 72 31.52 3.67 -12.68
C LEU A 72 30.29 3.87 -11.82
N GLU A 73 30.40 3.56 -10.55
CA GLU A 73 29.37 3.85 -9.54
C GLU A 73 29.68 5.16 -8.83
N ASP A 74 28.65 5.98 -8.68
CA ASP A 74 28.77 7.23 -7.93
C ASP A 74 28.64 6.97 -6.42
N LYS A 75 29.08 7.93 -5.65
CA LYS A 75 28.88 7.92 -4.20
C LYS A 75 27.40 8.08 -3.89
N ILE A 76 27.01 7.52 -2.76
CA ILE A 76 25.67 7.70 -2.22
C ILE A 76 25.57 9.15 -1.72
N GLU A 77 24.64 9.91 -2.28
CA GLU A 77 24.40 11.30 -1.87
C GLU A 77 22.90 11.57 -1.69
N GLU A 78 22.61 12.48 -0.78
CA GLU A 78 21.26 12.95 -0.53
C GLU A 78 20.93 14.09 -1.50
N LEU A 79 19.76 14.01 -2.13
CA LEU A 79 19.23 14.99 -3.07
C LEU A 79 17.86 15.46 -2.58
N GLN A 80 17.53 16.69 -2.91
CA GLN A 80 16.18 17.21 -2.73
C GLN A 80 15.45 17.20 -4.06
N THR A 81 14.26 16.59 -4.07
CA THR A 81 13.36 16.56 -5.24
C THR A 81 12.65 17.89 -5.42
N SER A 82 12.03 18.13 -6.59
CA SER A 82 11.33 19.39 -6.89
C SER A 82 10.15 19.67 -5.95
N ASP A 83 9.60 18.64 -5.29
CA ASP A 83 8.55 18.76 -4.27
C ASP A 83 9.09 18.84 -2.83
N GLY A 84 10.40 19.10 -2.67
CA GLY A 84 11.04 19.36 -1.38
C GLY A 84 11.30 18.14 -0.51
N LYS A 85 11.20 16.93 -1.06
CA LYS A 85 11.48 15.70 -0.33
C LYS A 85 12.92 15.29 -0.49
N SER A 86 13.57 14.91 0.60
CA SER A 86 14.93 14.35 0.57
C SER A 86 14.90 12.89 0.13
N VAL A 87 15.77 12.55 -0.81
CA VAL A 87 16.01 11.18 -1.28
C VAL A 87 17.49 10.90 -1.38
N ILE A 88 17.89 9.70 -1.08
CA ILE A 88 19.25 9.22 -1.25
C ILE A 88 19.29 8.43 -2.55
N VAL A 89 20.10 8.88 -3.50
CA VAL A 89 20.22 8.28 -4.81
C VAL A 89 21.64 7.77 -5.03
N LYS A 90 21.76 6.57 -5.57
CA LYS A 90 23.00 5.99 -6.08
C LYS A 90 22.84 5.81 -7.58
N THR A 91 23.67 6.51 -8.36
CA THR A 91 23.72 6.42 -9.82
C THR A 91 24.93 5.63 -10.27
N TYR A 92 24.84 5.04 -11.45
CA TYR A 92 25.97 4.41 -12.11
C TYR A 92 25.95 4.77 -13.59
N LEU A 93 27.09 4.67 -14.23
CA LEU A 93 27.20 4.74 -15.67
C LEU A 93 28.07 3.60 -16.19
N THR A 94 27.78 3.17 -17.41
CA THR A 94 28.60 2.24 -18.15
C THR A 94 29.23 2.97 -19.34
N TRP A 95 30.52 2.83 -19.49
CA TRP A 95 31.26 3.54 -20.50
C TRP A 95 32.30 2.65 -21.16
N ARG A 96 32.69 3.04 -22.37
CA ARG A 96 33.81 2.42 -23.08
C ARG A 96 34.63 3.46 -23.83
N ILE A 97 35.85 3.10 -24.15
CA ILE A 97 36.72 3.90 -24.99
C ILE A 97 36.31 3.68 -26.43
N ALA A 98 35.75 4.70 -27.10
CA ALA A 98 35.33 4.66 -28.49
C ALA A 98 36.51 5.02 -29.43
N ASN A 99 37.24 6.10 -29.08
CA ASN A 99 38.40 6.52 -29.79
C ASN A 99 39.65 6.48 -28.87
N PRO A 100 40.51 5.46 -28.96
CA PRO A 100 41.69 5.32 -28.13
C PRO A 100 42.71 6.43 -28.30
N LEU A 101 42.77 7.07 -29.50
CA LEU A 101 43.68 8.17 -29.75
C LEU A 101 43.30 9.42 -28.99
N ASP A 102 42.07 9.85 -29.14
CA ASP A 102 41.54 11.04 -28.41
C ASP A 102 41.64 10.81 -26.90
N PHE A 103 41.34 9.59 -26.46
CA PHE A 103 41.46 9.18 -25.04
C PHE A 103 42.93 9.34 -24.55
N TYR A 104 43.89 8.86 -25.34
CA TYR A 104 45.30 8.97 -24.98
C TYR A 104 45.76 10.42 -24.92
N ILE A 105 45.36 11.26 -25.87
CA ILE A 105 45.75 12.67 -25.95
C ILE A 105 45.20 13.48 -24.78
N THR A 106 43.93 13.22 -24.45
CA THR A 106 43.17 14.06 -23.48
C THR A 106 43.31 13.57 -22.05
N LEU A 107 43.09 12.29 -21.81
CA LEU A 107 42.96 11.70 -20.46
C LEU A 107 44.15 10.81 -20.07
N LYS A 108 44.78 10.16 -20.99
CA LYS A 108 45.93 9.24 -20.83
C LYS A 108 45.70 8.01 -19.96
N ASP A 109 45.00 8.17 -18.84
CA ASP A 109 44.79 7.12 -17.83
C ASP A 109 43.27 6.90 -17.55
N PRO A 110 42.80 5.63 -17.49
CA PRO A 110 41.44 5.32 -17.06
C PRO A 110 41.07 5.84 -15.68
N ALA A 111 42.02 6.02 -14.77
CA ALA A 111 41.78 6.63 -13.47
C ALA A 111 41.37 8.10 -13.58
N GLU A 112 41.99 8.84 -14.51
CA GLU A 112 41.61 10.22 -14.81
C GLU A 112 40.22 10.27 -15.46
N ALA A 113 39.94 9.36 -16.39
CA ALA A 113 38.63 9.24 -16.97
C ALA A 113 37.53 9.03 -15.90
N ASN A 114 37.76 8.16 -14.94
CA ASN A 114 36.83 7.94 -13.84
C ASN A 114 36.61 9.21 -12.99
N ARG A 115 37.65 10.01 -12.74
CA ARG A 115 37.53 11.30 -12.03
C ARG A 115 36.67 12.29 -12.80
N GLN A 116 36.91 12.44 -14.09
CA GLN A 116 36.14 13.34 -14.95
C GLN A 116 34.70 12.89 -15.09
N LEU A 117 34.44 11.59 -15.28
CA LEU A 117 33.12 11.02 -15.35
C LEU A 117 32.36 11.17 -14.02
N SER A 118 33.02 10.98 -12.85
CA SER A 118 32.40 11.22 -11.55
C SER A 118 31.99 12.69 -11.37
N SER A 119 32.80 13.62 -11.93
CA SER A 119 32.42 15.05 -11.92
C SER A 119 31.19 15.31 -12.77
N ARG A 120 31.08 14.68 -13.95
CA ARG A 120 29.92 14.82 -14.83
C ARG A 120 28.66 14.14 -14.26
N LEU A 121 28.80 13.04 -13.53
CA LEU A 121 27.67 12.39 -12.84
C LEU A 121 26.98 13.35 -11.84
N ARG A 122 27.67 14.34 -11.29
CA ARG A 122 27.05 15.38 -10.46
C ARG A 122 26.01 16.20 -11.23
N GLU A 123 26.20 16.41 -12.51
CA GLU A 123 25.24 17.13 -13.38
C GLU A 123 23.96 16.31 -13.53
N VAL A 124 24.08 14.98 -13.64
CA VAL A 124 22.94 14.05 -13.66
C VAL A 124 22.10 14.12 -12.37
N ARG A 125 22.76 14.29 -11.23
CA ARG A 125 22.05 14.49 -9.96
C ARG A 125 21.19 15.76 -9.98
N GLY A 126 21.70 16.84 -10.54
CA GLY A 126 20.92 18.06 -10.77
C GLY A 126 19.69 17.81 -11.65
N LEU A 127 19.83 16.98 -12.67
CA LEU A 127 18.70 16.57 -13.51
C LEU A 127 17.64 15.81 -12.68
N ILE A 128 18.06 14.86 -11.84
CA ILE A 128 17.15 14.06 -10.98
C ILE A 128 16.39 14.98 -10.01
N SER A 129 17.04 16.01 -9.46
CA SER A 129 16.41 16.95 -8.53
C SER A 129 15.26 17.77 -9.14
N ASN A 130 15.17 17.87 -10.46
CA ASN A 130 14.08 18.57 -11.15
C ASN A 130 12.77 17.73 -11.21
N TYR A 131 12.85 16.46 -10.87
CA TYR A 131 11.69 15.57 -10.87
C TYR A 131 11.06 15.48 -9.48
N ARG A 132 9.77 15.14 -9.46
CA ARG A 132 9.02 14.95 -8.22
C ARG A 132 9.31 13.57 -7.62
N PHE A 133 9.10 13.44 -6.33
CA PHE A 133 9.30 12.17 -5.64
C PHE A 133 8.43 11.03 -6.20
N ASP A 134 7.17 11.32 -6.52
CA ASP A 134 6.24 10.35 -7.08
C ASP A 134 6.60 9.88 -8.51
N GLU A 135 7.42 10.64 -9.23
CA GLU A 135 7.96 10.28 -10.54
C GLU A 135 9.21 9.37 -10.43
N LEU A 136 9.88 9.41 -9.26
CA LEU A 136 11.07 8.58 -8.97
C LEU A 136 10.70 7.28 -8.26
N VAL A 137 9.71 7.33 -7.35
CA VAL A 137 9.29 6.19 -6.52
C VAL A 137 7.79 6.14 -6.47
N ASN A 138 7.20 5.18 -7.17
CA ASN A 138 5.76 4.95 -7.17
C ASN A 138 5.45 3.45 -7.31
N THR A 139 4.33 3.01 -6.76
CA THR A 139 3.83 1.65 -6.96
C THR A 139 3.28 1.46 -8.38
N ASP A 140 2.75 2.54 -8.97
CA ASP A 140 2.26 2.55 -10.34
C ASP A 140 3.41 2.85 -11.31
N ARG A 141 3.79 1.86 -12.12
CA ARG A 141 4.86 1.99 -13.12
C ARG A 141 4.59 3.06 -14.18
N SER A 142 3.34 3.40 -14.45
CA SER A 142 2.98 4.41 -15.45
C SER A 142 3.40 5.83 -15.04
N ARG A 143 3.56 6.06 -13.74
CA ARG A 143 4.00 7.34 -13.17
C ARG A 143 5.50 7.48 -13.06
N LEU A 144 6.24 6.38 -13.16
CA LEU A 144 7.69 6.37 -13.06
C LEU A 144 8.32 6.93 -14.33
N LYS A 145 9.17 7.93 -14.18
CA LYS A 145 9.91 8.55 -15.28
C LYS A 145 11.39 8.15 -15.31
N LEU A 146 11.76 7.09 -14.61
CA LEU A 146 13.16 6.65 -14.49
C LEU A 146 13.83 6.46 -15.86
N THR A 147 13.16 5.75 -16.77
CA THR A 147 13.69 5.52 -18.13
C THR A 147 13.90 6.81 -18.91
N GLN A 148 13.01 7.78 -18.75
CA GLN A 148 13.15 9.10 -19.38
C GLN A 148 14.34 9.85 -18.82
N ILE A 149 14.52 9.82 -17.49
CA ILE A 149 15.66 10.44 -16.81
C ILE A 149 16.97 9.81 -17.28
N GLU A 150 17.04 8.48 -17.35
CA GLU A 150 18.22 7.74 -17.80
C GLU A 150 18.58 8.06 -19.25
N GLN A 151 17.60 8.18 -20.13
CA GLN A 151 17.82 8.59 -21.52
C GLN A 151 18.30 10.02 -21.64
N GLN A 152 17.70 10.95 -20.92
CA GLN A 152 18.12 12.35 -20.91
C GLN A 152 19.54 12.50 -20.34
N ALA A 153 19.84 11.81 -19.24
CA ALA A 153 21.17 11.81 -18.65
C ALA A 153 22.22 11.25 -19.59
N SER A 154 21.91 10.15 -20.26
CA SER A 154 22.82 9.55 -21.24
C SER A 154 23.08 10.45 -22.44
N ALA A 155 22.05 11.13 -22.96
CA ALA A 155 22.19 12.08 -24.06
C ALA A 155 23.04 13.30 -23.65
N MET A 156 22.72 13.90 -22.51
CA MET A 156 23.45 15.08 -21.98
C MET A 156 24.92 14.77 -21.74
N LEU A 157 25.22 13.61 -21.16
CA LEU A 157 26.59 13.22 -20.86
C LEU A 157 27.37 12.90 -22.15
N ASN A 158 26.77 12.20 -23.13
CA ASN A 158 27.42 11.92 -24.39
C ASN A 158 27.72 13.19 -25.20
N GLU A 159 26.82 14.17 -25.20
CA GLU A 159 27.04 15.47 -25.81
C GLU A 159 28.24 16.18 -25.16
N ALA A 160 28.25 16.30 -23.84
CA ALA A 160 29.33 16.91 -23.09
C ALA A 160 30.69 16.22 -23.27
N LEU A 161 30.71 14.88 -23.40
CA LEU A 161 31.95 14.12 -23.64
C LEU A 161 32.45 14.25 -25.07
N THR A 162 31.55 14.41 -26.03
CA THR A 162 31.88 14.62 -27.43
C THR A 162 32.49 16.00 -27.62
N GLU A 163 31.90 17.04 -27.02
CA GLU A 163 32.47 18.42 -27.02
C GLU A 163 33.84 18.47 -26.36
N ALA A 164 34.03 17.73 -25.28
CA ALA A 164 35.31 17.66 -24.57
C ALA A 164 36.39 16.84 -25.30
N GLY A 165 36.03 16.06 -26.34
CA GLY A 165 36.96 15.25 -27.13
C GLY A 165 37.64 14.15 -26.32
N TYR A 166 36.95 13.54 -25.36
CA TYR A 166 37.54 12.51 -24.48
C TYR A 166 37.70 11.12 -25.13
N GLY A 167 37.14 10.92 -26.30
CA GLY A 167 37.16 9.63 -26.95
C GLY A 167 36.44 8.50 -26.21
N ILE A 168 35.50 8.88 -25.33
CA ILE A 168 34.68 8.00 -24.50
C ILE A 168 33.24 8.04 -24.98
N THR A 169 32.57 6.90 -24.96
CA THR A 169 31.12 6.80 -25.20
C THR A 169 30.46 6.19 -23.98
N ILE A 170 29.39 6.81 -23.53
CA ILE A 170 28.52 6.28 -22.47
C ILE A 170 27.46 5.41 -23.15
N GLU A 171 27.39 4.14 -22.75
CA GLU A 171 26.39 3.19 -23.25
C GLU A 171 25.07 3.31 -22.48
N SER A 172 25.17 3.45 -21.17
CA SER A 172 23.99 3.66 -20.34
C SER A 172 24.31 4.44 -19.05
N VAL A 173 23.35 5.18 -18.61
CA VAL A 173 23.32 5.80 -17.28
C VAL A 173 22.10 5.23 -16.58
N GLY A 174 22.24 4.84 -15.34
CA GLY A 174 21.12 4.26 -14.60
C GLY A 174 21.11 4.68 -13.14
N ILE A 175 19.94 4.57 -12.56
CA ILE A 175 19.72 4.77 -11.12
C ILE A 175 19.77 3.40 -10.45
N HIS A 176 20.83 3.14 -9.69
CA HIS A 176 21.01 1.85 -9.01
C HIS A 176 20.07 1.69 -7.82
N LYS A 177 19.88 2.76 -7.05
CA LYS A 177 19.09 2.71 -5.82
C LYS A 177 18.54 4.08 -5.48
N VAL A 178 17.26 4.12 -5.07
CA VAL A 178 16.62 5.28 -4.45
C VAL A 178 16.18 4.87 -3.05
N VAL A 179 16.60 5.61 -2.03
CA VAL A 179 16.29 5.32 -0.62
C VAL A 179 15.84 6.62 0.03
N LEU A 180 14.92 6.51 0.97
CA LEU A 180 14.54 7.64 1.82
C LEU A 180 15.50 7.75 3.00
N PRO A 181 15.94 8.97 3.37
CA PRO A 181 16.62 9.19 4.64
C PRO A 181 15.74 8.74 5.83
N GLU A 182 16.37 8.35 6.92
CA GLU A 182 15.69 7.86 8.12
C GLU A 182 14.68 8.89 8.65
N SER A 183 15.07 10.15 8.72
CA SER A 183 14.22 11.27 9.16
C SER A 183 12.97 11.48 8.29
N THR A 184 13.08 11.25 6.99
CA THR A 184 11.96 11.35 6.05
C THR A 184 11.08 10.11 6.16
N THR A 185 11.67 8.95 6.37
CA THR A 185 10.97 7.68 6.53
C THR A 185 10.05 7.72 7.76
N GLU A 186 10.54 8.22 8.90
CA GLU A 186 9.76 8.37 10.13
C GLU A 186 8.54 9.27 9.91
N LYS A 187 8.71 10.45 9.31
CA LYS A 187 7.60 11.36 8.99
C LYS A 187 6.58 10.76 8.02
N VAL A 188 7.04 9.99 7.04
CA VAL A 188 6.15 9.29 6.10
C VAL A 188 5.34 8.22 6.85
N PHE A 189 5.96 7.46 7.74
CA PHE A 189 5.24 6.47 8.56
C PHE A 189 4.23 7.12 9.49
N GLU A 190 4.58 8.21 10.19
CA GLU A 190 3.65 8.97 11.02
C GLU A 190 2.43 9.46 10.20
N THR A 191 2.69 10.03 9.01
CA THR A 191 1.62 10.47 8.12
C THR A 191 0.74 9.31 7.65
N MET A 192 1.35 8.16 7.33
CA MET A 192 0.61 6.96 6.94
C MET A 192 -0.24 6.40 8.09
N ILE A 193 0.29 6.39 9.31
CA ILE A 193 -0.45 5.97 10.51
C ILE A 193 -1.65 6.90 10.71
N ALA A 194 -1.43 8.22 10.72
CA ALA A 194 -2.51 9.20 10.88
C ALA A 194 -3.59 9.06 9.78
N ALA A 195 -3.18 8.86 8.52
CA ALA A 195 -4.12 8.64 7.42
C ALA A 195 -4.92 7.33 7.58
N ARG A 196 -4.29 6.28 8.08
CA ARG A 196 -4.96 4.99 8.38
C ARG A 196 -5.93 5.11 9.53
N GLU A 197 -5.55 5.80 10.60
CA GLU A 197 -6.43 6.09 11.74
C GLU A 197 -7.66 6.91 11.31
N GLN A 198 -7.46 7.93 10.48
CA GLN A 198 -8.55 8.72 9.91
C GLN A 198 -9.52 7.87 9.07
N LEU A 199 -8.99 6.98 8.22
CA LEU A 199 -9.81 6.06 7.43
C LEU A 199 -10.59 5.09 8.31
N ALA A 200 -9.96 4.55 9.36
CA ALA A 200 -10.61 3.65 10.31
C ALA A 200 -11.73 4.36 11.10
N GLU A 201 -11.47 5.58 11.55
CA GLU A 201 -12.47 6.40 12.26
C GLU A 201 -13.66 6.73 11.34
N ASN A 202 -13.40 7.14 10.10
CA ASN A 202 -14.47 7.43 9.14
C ASN A 202 -15.32 6.17 8.87
N ALA A 203 -14.70 5.01 8.70
CA ALA A 203 -15.41 3.75 8.49
C ALA A 203 -16.25 3.35 9.72
N LEU A 204 -15.71 3.58 10.93
CA LEU A 204 -16.43 3.33 12.18
C LEU A 204 -17.66 4.25 12.32
N GLN A 205 -17.49 5.55 12.06
CA GLN A 205 -18.59 6.53 12.12
C GLN A 205 -19.66 6.23 11.06
N GLU A 206 -19.26 5.86 9.85
CA GLU A 206 -20.21 5.46 8.82
C GLU A 206 -20.96 4.19 9.22
N GLY A 207 -20.27 3.19 9.76
CA GLY A 207 -20.88 1.97 10.28
C GLY A 207 -21.86 2.23 11.42
N GLN A 208 -21.52 3.13 12.34
CA GLN A 208 -22.41 3.54 13.43
C GLN A 208 -23.65 4.30 12.93
N ALA A 209 -23.46 5.19 11.95
CA ALA A 209 -24.57 5.92 11.34
C ALA A 209 -25.53 4.96 10.61
N GLN A 210 -25.01 4.01 9.84
CA GLN A 210 -25.82 2.98 9.18
C GLN A 210 -26.54 2.08 10.18
N ALA A 211 -25.88 1.64 11.26
CA ALA A 211 -26.50 0.84 12.31
C ALA A 211 -27.62 1.61 13.03
N SER A 212 -27.42 2.90 13.29
CA SER A 212 -28.45 3.76 13.89
C SER A 212 -29.65 3.94 12.95
N ALA A 213 -29.41 4.16 11.66
CA ALA A 213 -30.47 4.26 10.65
C ALA A 213 -31.30 2.97 10.57
N ILE A 214 -30.65 1.81 10.51
CA ILE A 214 -31.33 0.51 10.48
C ILE A 214 -32.15 0.26 11.75
N ARG A 215 -31.60 0.59 12.92
CA ARG A 215 -32.34 0.46 14.19
C ARG A 215 -33.56 1.37 14.23
N SER A 216 -33.43 2.62 13.78
CA SER A 216 -34.53 3.57 13.72
C SER A 216 -35.63 3.12 12.73
N GLU A 217 -35.23 2.62 11.56
CA GLU A 217 -36.18 2.09 10.57
C GLU A 217 -36.90 0.86 11.08
N ALA A 218 -36.19 -0.08 11.74
CA ALA A 218 -36.76 -1.25 12.35
C ALA A 218 -37.73 -0.89 13.47
N ALA A 219 -37.41 0.10 14.34
CA ALA A 219 -38.29 0.59 15.36
C ALA A 219 -39.57 1.21 14.79
N SER A 220 -39.42 2.05 13.75
CA SER A 220 -40.58 2.65 13.06
C SER A 220 -41.45 1.60 12.36
N ALA A 221 -40.83 0.57 11.75
CA ALA A 221 -41.57 -0.53 11.16
C ALA A 221 -42.35 -1.33 12.21
N ARG A 222 -41.73 -1.61 13.37
CA ARG A 222 -42.38 -2.28 14.51
C ARG A 222 -43.58 -1.46 15.00
N GLU A 223 -43.43 -0.15 15.20
CA GLU A 223 -44.54 0.70 15.62
C GLU A 223 -45.69 0.71 14.62
N ARG A 224 -45.39 0.79 13.33
CA ARG A 224 -46.41 0.70 12.27
C ARG A 224 -47.15 -0.62 12.31
N ILE A 225 -46.45 -1.74 12.51
CA ILE A 225 -47.06 -3.09 12.58
C ILE A 225 -47.96 -3.18 13.83
N LEU A 226 -47.47 -2.70 15.00
CA LEU A 226 -48.26 -2.71 16.20
C LEU A 226 -49.53 -1.83 16.11
N ALA A 227 -49.38 -0.62 15.58
CA ALA A 227 -50.52 0.27 15.37
C ALA A 227 -51.54 -0.28 14.35
N PHE A 228 -51.07 -1.00 13.34
CA PHE A 228 -51.94 -1.71 12.39
C PHE A 228 -52.68 -2.87 13.10
N ALA A 229 -51.96 -3.67 13.89
CA ALA A 229 -52.53 -4.80 14.65
C ALA A 229 -53.57 -4.33 15.65
N GLU A 230 -53.28 -3.24 16.37
CA GLU A 230 -54.22 -2.63 17.32
C GLU A 230 -55.49 -2.11 16.63
N ARG A 231 -55.33 -1.39 15.51
CA ARG A 231 -56.48 -0.96 14.70
C ARG A 231 -57.32 -2.11 14.22
N LYS A 232 -56.65 -3.20 13.74
CA LYS A 232 -57.36 -4.42 13.28
C LYS A 232 -58.05 -5.15 14.42
N ALA A 233 -57.41 -5.23 15.56
CA ALA A 233 -58.01 -5.79 16.77
C ALA A 233 -59.25 -4.98 17.24
N GLN A 234 -59.17 -3.65 17.18
CA GLN A 234 -60.29 -2.77 17.53
C GLN A 234 -61.44 -2.88 16.52
N GLU A 235 -61.12 -2.99 15.21
CA GLU A 235 -62.13 -3.25 14.18
C GLU A 235 -62.88 -4.57 14.43
N ILE A 236 -62.13 -5.64 14.70
CA ILE A 236 -62.72 -6.95 15.00
C ILE A 236 -63.56 -6.93 16.26
N ARG A 237 -63.08 -6.25 17.35
CA ARG A 237 -63.87 -6.06 18.57
C ARG A 237 -65.13 -5.26 18.29
N SER A 238 -65.08 -4.18 17.54
CA SER A 238 -66.22 -3.35 17.17
C SER A 238 -67.24 -4.11 16.31
N LEU A 239 -66.77 -5.03 15.41
CA LEU A 239 -67.67 -5.93 14.68
C LEU A 239 -68.34 -6.91 15.62
N GLY A 240 -67.56 -7.54 16.50
CA GLY A 240 -68.13 -8.48 17.51
C GLY A 240 -69.12 -7.79 18.45
N ASP A 241 -68.78 -6.59 18.92
CA ASP A 241 -69.71 -5.81 19.78
C ASP A 241 -71.01 -5.42 19.05
N ARG A 242 -70.91 -5.11 17.72
CA ARG A 242 -72.14 -4.85 16.89
C ARG A 242 -72.99 -6.11 16.70
N GLU A 243 -72.37 -7.22 16.43
CA GLU A 243 -73.09 -8.51 16.32
C GLU A 243 -73.70 -8.91 17.65
N ALA A 244 -72.98 -8.76 18.77
CA ALA A 244 -73.48 -9.01 20.09
C ALA A 244 -74.66 -8.06 20.43
N ALA A 245 -74.56 -6.75 20.08
CA ALA A 245 -75.62 -5.81 20.32
C ALA A 245 -76.93 -6.16 19.58
N GLN A 246 -76.84 -6.72 18.37
CA GLN A 246 -78.01 -7.23 17.66
C GLN A 246 -78.67 -8.42 18.37
N GLN A 247 -77.86 -9.32 18.93
CA GLN A 247 -78.39 -10.44 19.72
C GLN A 247 -78.97 -9.94 21.07
N TYR A 248 -78.33 -8.95 21.73
CA TYR A 248 -78.86 -8.35 22.95
C TYR A 248 -80.22 -7.62 22.73
N ALA A 249 -80.48 -7.09 21.54
CA ALA A 249 -81.79 -6.55 21.21
C ALA A 249 -82.87 -7.61 21.21
N ASN A 250 -82.54 -8.88 20.86
CA ASN A 250 -83.48 -9.99 20.97
C ASN A 250 -83.71 -10.43 22.41
N PHE A 251 -82.75 -10.21 23.32
CA PHE A 251 -82.91 -10.48 24.78
C PHE A 251 -83.66 -9.36 25.53
N ALA A 252 -83.89 -8.20 24.89
CA ALA A 252 -84.69 -7.14 25.46
C ALA A 252 -86.16 -7.49 25.77
N GLN A 253 -86.59 -8.66 25.30
CA GLN A 253 -87.90 -9.23 25.61
C GLN A 253 -87.99 -9.76 27.05
N ASP A 254 -86.85 -10.09 27.69
CA ASP A 254 -86.75 -10.55 29.07
C ASP A 254 -85.75 -9.68 29.85
N GLU A 255 -86.24 -8.65 30.53
CA GLU A 255 -85.46 -7.61 31.21
C GLU A 255 -84.63 -8.19 32.37
N GLU A 256 -85.14 -9.18 33.08
CA GLU A 256 -84.42 -9.80 34.19
C GLU A 256 -83.23 -10.65 33.73
N PHE A 257 -83.41 -11.36 32.66
CA PHE A 257 -82.32 -12.15 32.07
C PHE A 257 -81.22 -11.27 31.47
N ALA A 258 -81.58 -10.17 30.85
CA ALA A 258 -80.61 -9.18 30.35
C ALA A 258 -79.75 -8.57 31.45
N ILE A 259 -80.40 -8.22 32.59
CA ILE A 259 -79.66 -7.74 33.75
C ILE A 259 -78.75 -8.77 34.37
N PHE A 260 -79.16 -10.02 34.40
CA PHE A 260 -78.37 -11.14 34.88
C PHE A 260 -77.10 -11.34 34.00
N LEU A 261 -77.24 -11.39 32.72
CA LEU A 261 -76.10 -11.54 31.80
C LEU A 261 -75.10 -10.35 31.93
N ARG A 262 -75.55 -9.14 32.06
CA ARG A 262 -74.69 -7.99 32.29
C ARG A 262 -73.93 -8.07 33.63
N LYS A 263 -74.63 -8.55 34.70
CA LYS A 263 -73.94 -8.76 35.97
C LYS A 263 -72.86 -9.81 35.91
N ILE A 264 -73.07 -10.96 35.15
CA ILE A 264 -72.10 -11.98 34.95
C ILE A 264 -70.93 -11.49 34.11
N GLU A 265 -71.19 -10.70 33.08
CA GLU A 265 -70.14 -10.10 32.24
C GLU A 265 -69.29 -9.09 33.00
N ALA A 266 -69.90 -8.27 33.83
CA ALA A 266 -69.20 -7.35 34.74
C ALA A 266 -68.34 -8.14 35.75
N LEU A 267 -68.88 -9.19 36.34
CA LEU A 267 -68.12 -10.08 37.23
C LEU A 267 -66.94 -10.75 36.52
N ARG A 268 -67.13 -11.25 35.29
CA ARG A 268 -66.05 -11.80 34.46
C ARG A 268 -64.96 -10.77 34.19
N LYS A 269 -65.29 -9.52 33.81
CA LYS A 269 -64.32 -8.44 33.62
C LYS A 269 -63.58 -8.07 34.89
N MET A 270 -64.27 -8.14 36.04
CA MET A 270 -63.63 -7.88 37.33
C MET A 270 -62.68 -9.00 37.75
N LEU A 271 -62.93 -10.23 37.35
CA LEU A 271 -62.15 -11.40 37.70
C LEU A 271 -60.97 -11.69 36.70
N ASP A 272 -60.93 -10.99 35.58
CA ASP A 272 -59.95 -11.21 34.50
C ASP A 272 -58.54 -10.69 34.87
N HIS A 273 -58.36 -9.98 35.94
CA HIS A 273 -57.06 -9.56 36.49
C HIS A 273 -57.00 -10.04 37.95
N ASN A 274 -55.91 -10.65 38.35
CA ASN A 274 -55.60 -11.15 39.71
C ASN A 274 -56.08 -10.21 40.82
N THR A 275 -57.36 -10.13 40.97
CA THR A 275 -58.05 -9.23 41.91
C THR A 275 -58.57 -10.06 43.07
N THR A 276 -58.14 -9.76 44.27
CA THR A 276 -58.68 -10.36 45.50
C THR A 276 -59.89 -9.54 45.90
N PHE A 277 -61.08 -10.13 45.78
CA PHE A 277 -62.29 -9.49 46.26
C PHE A 277 -62.49 -9.77 47.73
N VAL A 278 -62.63 -8.74 48.51
CA VAL A 278 -63.13 -8.83 49.87
C VAL A 278 -64.63 -8.38 49.84
N LEU A 279 -65.51 -9.38 49.78
CA LEU A 279 -66.96 -9.16 49.76
C LEU A 279 -67.48 -9.19 51.16
N SER A 280 -68.12 -8.14 51.58
CA SER A 280 -69.01 -8.19 52.77
C SER A 280 -70.36 -8.78 52.33
N ALA A 281 -70.93 -9.66 53.12
CA ALA A 281 -72.13 -10.42 52.82
C ALA A 281 -73.36 -9.57 52.41
N ASP A 282 -73.37 -8.29 52.71
CA ASP A 282 -74.49 -7.39 52.45
C ASP A 282 -74.43 -6.57 51.17
N SER A 283 -73.29 -6.63 50.38
CA SER A 283 -73.08 -5.66 49.31
C SER A 283 -73.36 -6.12 47.90
N LEU A 284 -73.73 -7.38 47.71
CA LEU A 284 -73.98 -7.92 46.37
C LEU A 284 -75.29 -8.74 46.38
N GLY A 285 -76.34 -8.12 45.91
CA GLY A 285 -77.56 -8.86 45.58
C GLY A 285 -77.43 -9.98 44.56
N ILE A 286 -76.16 -10.46 44.32
CA ILE A 286 -75.85 -11.60 43.56
C ILE A 286 -75.98 -12.88 44.43
N LEU A 287 -75.77 -12.80 45.74
CA LEU A 287 -75.88 -13.95 46.64
C LEU A 287 -77.36 -14.30 46.92
N ASP A 288 -78.30 -13.32 46.79
CA ASP A 288 -79.70 -13.62 46.86
C ASP A 288 -80.22 -14.56 45.79
N TRP A 289 -79.52 -14.61 44.62
CA TRP A 289 -79.86 -15.52 43.51
C TRP A 289 -79.43 -16.95 43.76
N PHE A 290 -78.45 -17.20 44.58
CA PHE A 290 -77.99 -18.52 44.97
C PHE A 290 -78.63 -19.02 46.28
N GLN A 291 -79.30 -18.14 46.99
CA GLN A 291 -80.00 -18.49 48.23
C GLN A 291 -81.47 -18.85 48.00
N ASN A 292 -82.05 -18.43 46.87
CA ASN A 292 -83.40 -18.83 46.50
C ASN A 292 -83.40 -20.05 45.61
N ASP A 293 -83.04 -21.18 46.17
CA ASP A 293 -83.46 -22.52 45.62
C ASP A 293 -84.80 -22.89 46.24
N PRO A 294 -85.87 -22.95 45.45
CA PRO A 294 -87.18 -23.27 45.97
C PRO A 294 -87.40 -24.83 46.10
N ALA A 295 -86.59 -25.50 46.85
CA ALA A 295 -86.92 -26.88 47.25
C ALA A 295 -86.05 -27.40 48.40
N GLU A 296 -86.40 -27.08 49.63
CA GLU A 296 -86.40 -28.12 50.66
C GLU A 296 -87.23 -27.66 51.84
N PRO A 297 -88.10 -28.54 52.45
CA PRO A 297 -89.06 -28.24 53.44
C PRO A 297 -88.42 -28.15 54.85
N GLU A 298 -89.12 -27.37 55.68
CA GLU A 298 -88.82 -27.13 57.06
C GLU A 298 -88.62 -28.37 57.91
N THR A 299 -87.57 -28.37 58.73
CA THR A 299 -87.62 -29.14 59.99
C THR A 299 -87.10 -28.27 61.10
N PRO A 300 -87.78 -28.27 62.24
CA PRO A 300 -87.57 -27.28 63.26
C PRO A 300 -86.61 -27.73 64.38
N SER A 301 -86.23 -26.79 65.13
CA SER A 301 -85.96 -26.92 66.54
C SER A 301 -84.59 -27.30 67.06
N SER A 302 -84.14 -26.41 67.80
CA SER A 302 -83.59 -26.49 69.15
C SER A 302 -82.09 -26.44 69.43
N LEU A 303 -81.84 -25.58 70.29
CA LEU A 303 -80.98 -25.57 71.49
C LEU A 303 -79.62 -24.96 71.47
N GLN A 304 -79.64 -23.78 72.11
CA GLN A 304 -78.79 -23.41 73.23
C GLN A 304 -77.29 -23.32 73.13
N ALA A 305 -76.75 -22.10 73.10
CA ALA A 305 -75.95 -21.41 74.10
C ALA A 305 -74.88 -22.21 74.88
N PRO A 306 -73.96 -21.55 75.55
CA PRO A 306 -73.03 -20.41 75.28
C PRO A 306 -71.59 -20.71 75.81
N ARG A 307 -70.66 -20.04 75.38
CA ARG A 307 -69.67 -19.37 76.28
C ARG A 307 -68.63 -18.64 75.45
#